data_fa2bea1192575c4046e4b7e4ac70c16f
#
_entry.id   fa2bea1192575c4046e4b7e4ac70c16f
#
_cell.length_a   1.000
_cell.length_b   1.000
_cell.length_c   1.000
_cell.angle_alpha   90.00
_cell.angle_beta   90.00
_cell.angle_gamma   90.00
#
_symmetry.space_group_name_H-M   'P 1'
#
loop_
_entity.id
_entity.type
_entity.pdbx_description
1 polymer ?
#
loop_
_entity_poly.entity_id
_entity_poly.type
_entity_poly.pdbx_seq_one_letter_code
_entity_poly.pdbx_strand_id
1 'polypeptide(L)'
;TMDLIIRNARLSDRPASEPPVDIGIENGRIAAIGPNLAAEGPVYDAGGRLACPGLVETHIHIDKSRIIDRCAPQPRATYSPVKGVAPIKDTMTYEDTYQRAERTLQECILHGATRMRTQVEVDPGIGMRGFEAVEALARDYKWAIDVEMCVFPQEGLTNYPGTDELLVESLKRGAKVIGGAPRYDTNGPAQIDRIFELAREYDTDIDIHLDVGPTPDGMFVHQVRDLTEKYKRGGRVVVGHMAKLSLLPPDEVAKLARGLADAGVAVTVLPTTDLFLMGRNRDHSVVRGVADANHLCAHGVNCSLSSNNILNPATPLGDCSLVRMANLYANVVQLDRPEQLTECFDMLTWRSAKLLNLKDYGFAVGNAGDVVILNAETPKQAIAEIAQPLAAFKNGKQTVRWDAPVLLRP
;
A
#
# COMPACT_ATOMS: atom_id res chain seq x y z
N THR A 1 -34.44 -3.32 -7.07
CA THR A 1 -33.90 -3.40 -8.44
C THR A 1 -32.39 -3.26 -8.36
N MET A 2 -31.65 -4.21 -8.94
CA MET A 2 -30.20 -4.18 -8.95
C MET A 2 -29.69 -3.00 -9.80
N ASP A 3 -28.74 -2.23 -9.26
CA ASP A 3 -28.10 -1.14 -10.01
C ASP A 3 -27.12 -1.67 -11.05
N LEU A 4 -26.54 -2.84 -10.76
CA LEU A 4 -25.56 -3.50 -11.62
C LEU A 4 -25.55 -4.99 -11.32
N ILE A 5 -25.41 -5.81 -12.37
CA ILE A 5 -25.02 -7.22 -12.24
C ILE A 5 -23.72 -7.44 -12.96
N ILE A 6 -22.74 -8.01 -12.27
CA ILE A 6 -21.51 -8.53 -12.85
C ILE A 6 -21.69 -10.03 -13.02
N ARG A 7 -21.72 -10.50 -14.29
CA ARG A 7 -21.94 -11.90 -14.64
C ARG A 7 -20.65 -12.66 -14.86
N ASN A 8 -20.73 -13.96 -14.60
CA ASN A 8 -19.65 -14.91 -14.93
C ASN A 8 -18.29 -14.49 -14.35
N ALA A 9 -18.29 -14.11 -13.10
CA ALA A 9 -17.08 -13.70 -12.39
C ALA A 9 -16.53 -14.86 -11.55
N ARG A 10 -15.22 -15.11 -11.64
CA ARG A 10 -14.51 -16.02 -10.74
C ARG A 10 -14.05 -15.22 -9.53
N LEU A 11 -14.59 -15.52 -8.36
CA LEU A 11 -14.29 -14.76 -7.15
C LEU A 11 -12.92 -15.14 -6.59
N SER A 12 -12.10 -14.14 -6.32
CA SER A 12 -10.72 -14.31 -5.86
C SER A 12 -10.59 -14.95 -4.47
N ASP A 13 -11.64 -14.88 -3.66
CA ASP A 13 -11.70 -15.46 -2.31
C ASP A 13 -12.25 -16.90 -2.28
N ARG A 14 -12.43 -17.50 -3.46
CA ARG A 14 -12.98 -18.84 -3.62
C ARG A 14 -12.00 -19.77 -4.34
N PRO A 15 -12.08 -21.10 -4.10
CA PRO A 15 -11.26 -22.06 -4.84
C PRO A 15 -11.42 -21.91 -6.35
N ALA A 16 -10.32 -22.04 -7.09
CA ALA A 16 -10.31 -21.93 -8.55
C ALA A 16 -11.20 -23.00 -9.25
N SER A 17 -11.51 -24.10 -8.53
CA SER A 17 -12.40 -25.16 -8.99
C SER A 17 -13.87 -24.78 -8.98
N GLU A 18 -14.27 -23.75 -8.26
CA GLU A 18 -15.66 -23.30 -8.23
C GLU A 18 -16.04 -22.61 -9.55
N PRO A 19 -17.26 -22.83 -10.04
CA PRO A 19 -17.71 -22.18 -11.27
C PRO A 19 -17.88 -20.67 -11.07
N PRO A 20 -17.82 -19.87 -12.15
CA PRO A 20 -18.15 -18.46 -12.10
C PRO A 20 -19.55 -18.20 -11.56
N VAL A 21 -19.72 -17.08 -10.88
CA VAL A 21 -21.00 -16.63 -10.32
C VAL A 21 -21.30 -15.20 -10.74
N ASP A 22 -22.52 -14.74 -10.46
CA ASP A 22 -22.92 -13.36 -10.65
C ASP A 22 -22.86 -12.61 -9.33
N ILE A 23 -22.53 -11.30 -9.40
CA ILE A 23 -22.54 -10.37 -8.27
C ILE A 23 -23.60 -9.31 -8.56
N GLY A 24 -24.65 -9.23 -7.73
CA GLY A 24 -25.66 -8.19 -7.81
C GLY A 24 -25.36 -7.06 -6.83
N ILE A 25 -25.42 -5.81 -7.32
CA ILE A 25 -25.15 -4.63 -6.52
C ILE A 25 -26.40 -3.74 -6.54
N GLU A 26 -26.81 -3.28 -5.35
CA GLU A 26 -27.95 -2.38 -5.16
C GLU A 26 -27.57 -1.30 -4.13
N ASN A 27 -27.86 -0.04 -4.44
CA ASN A 27 -27.51 1.12 -3.60
C ASN A 27 -26.02 1.15 -3.21
N GLY A 28 -25.15 0.78 -4.17
CA GLY A 28 -23.70 0.79 -3.99
C GLY A 28 -23.14 -0.33 -3.15
N ARG A 29 -23.98 -1.31 -2.74
CA ARG A 29 -23.56 -2.44 -1.90
C ARG A 29 -23.89 -3.77 -2.56
N ILE A 30 -23.12 -4.80 -2.20
CA ILE A 30 -23.39 -6.17 -2.65
C ILE A 30 -24.73 -6.60 -2.04
N ALA A 31 -25.67 -6.93 -2.92
CA ALA A 31 -27.00 -7.36 -2.53
C ALA A 31 -27.21 -8.88 -2.67
N ALA A 32 -26.51 -9.51 -3.63
CA ALA A 32 -26.60 -10.95 -3.85
C ALA A 32 -25.35 -11.47 -4.56
N ILE A 33 -24.99 -12.71 -4.29
CA ILE A 33 -23.95 -13.48 -4.99
C ILE A 33 -24.51 -14.86 -5.27
N GLY A 34 -24.49 -15.29 -6.52
CA GLY A 34 -24.98 -16.61 -6.89
C GLY A 34 -25.12 -16.78 -8.41
N PRO A 35 -25.53 -17.97 -8.87
CA PRO A 35 -25.71 -18.22 -10.28
C PRO A 35 -26.98 -17.57 -10.84
N ASN A 36 -26.92 -17.11 -12.07
CA ASN A 36 -28.07 -16.66 -12.85
C ASN A 36 -28.97 -15.64 -12.18
N LEU A 37 -28.38 -14.59 -11.59
CA LEU A 37 -29.15 -13.53 -10.96
C LEU A 37 -30.04 -12.82 -12.01
N ALA A 38 -31.29 -12.54 -11.65
CA ALA A 38 -32.20 -11.80 -12.50
C ALA A 38 -31.74 -10.34 -12.66
N ALA A 39 -31.65 -9.87 -13.90
CA ALA A 39 -31.18 -8.52 -14.21
C ALA A 39 -32.31 -7.66 -14.76
N GLU A 40 -32.58 -6.56 -14.11
CA GLU A 40 -33.48 -5.49 -14.57
C GLU A 40 -32.69 -4.17 -14.68
N GLY A 41 -31.42 -4.23 -15.06
CA GLY A 41 -30.54 -3.07 -15.12
C GLY A 41 -29.26 -3.37 -15.88
N PRO A 42 -28.24 -2.50 -15.73
CA PRO A 42 -26.95 -2.68 -16.39
C PRO A 42 -26.29 -4.01 -16.03
N VAL A 43 -25.71 -4.65 -17.04
CA VAL A 43 -25.00 -5.93 -16.89
C VAL A 43 -23.59 -5.77 -17.45
N TYR A 44 -22.60 -6.20 -16.68
CA TYR A 44 -21.24 -6.37 -17.15
C TYR A 44 -20.90 -7.86 -17.15
N ASP A 45 -20.49 -8.39 -18.28
CA ASP A 45 -20.08 -9.80 -18.38
C ASP A 45 -18.57 -9.92 -18.19
N ALA A 46 -18.16 -10.55 -17.09
CA ALA A 46 -16.76 -10.81 -16.80
C ALA A 46 -16.18 -11.95 -17.65
N GLY A 47 -17.03 -12.74 -18.32
CA GLY A 47 -16.59 -13.78 -19.24
C GLY A 47 -15.76 -14.87 -18.60
N GLY A 48 -16.00 -15.21 -17.37
CA GLY A 48 -15.24 -16.20 -16.62
C GLY A 48 -13.90 -15.68 -16.06
N ARG A 49 -13.67 -14.37 -16.08
CA ARG A 49 -12.45 -13.77 -15.56
C ARG A 49 -12.50 -13.58 -14.04
N LEU A 50 -11.30 -13.37 -13.48
CA LEU A 50 -11.11 -13.14 -12.06
C LEU A 50 -11.69 -11.80 -11.63
N ALA A 51 -12.49 -11.83 -10.57
CA ALA A 51 -12.99 -10.64 -9.86
C ALA A 51 -12.44 -10.60 -8.44
N CYS A 52 -12.00 -9.43 -8.00
CA CYS A 52 -11.65 -9.17 -6.61
C CYS A 52 -12.41 -7.95 -6.08
N PRO A 53 -12.50 -7.76 -4.74
CA PRO A 53 -13.21 -6.61 -4.16
C PRO A 53 -12.48 -5.27 -4.28
N GLY A 54 -11.62 -5.13 -5.27
CA GLY A 54 -10.70 -4.02 -5.47
C GLY A 54 -9.33 -4.30 -4.89
N LEU A 55 -8.31 -3.73 -5.52
CA LEU A 55 -6.95 -3.76 -4.98
C LEU A 55 -6.80 -2.66 -3.93
N VAL A 56 -5.99 -2.92 -2.92
CA VAL A 56 -5.79 -2.02 -1.78
C VAL A 56 -4.34 -1.54 -1.76
N GLU A 57 -4.12 -0.26 -2.01
CA GLU A 57 -2.81 0.37 -1.92
C GLU A 57 -2.56 0.80 -0.47
N THR A 58 -1.76 0.02 0.25
CA THR A 58 -1.57 0.21 1.69
C THR A 58 -0.51 1.23 2.06
N HIS A 59 0.35 1.61 1.11
CA HIS A 59 1.48 2.50 1.41
C HIS A 59 2.02 3.14 0.13
N ILE A 60 1.75 4.41 -0.06
CA ILE A 60 2.23 5.21 -1.20
C ILE A 60 2.42 6.67 -0.77
N HIS A 61 3.35 7.38 -1.39
CA HIS A 61 3.59 8.81 -1.17
C HIS A 61 3.14 9.61 -2.38
N ILE A 62 1.83 9.88 -2.51
CA ILE A 62 1.34 10.63 -3.67
C ILE A 62 1.74 12.10 -3.61
N ASP A 63 1.93 12.67 -2.42
CA ASP A 63 2.33 14.06 -2.20
C ASP A 63 3.71 14.39 -2.80
N LYS A 64 4.64 13.45 -2.78
CA LYS A 64 5.98 13.62 -3.35
C LYS A 64 6.23 12.76 -4.59
N SER A 65 5.20 12.27 -5.24
CA SER A 65 5.35 11.58 -6.51
C SER A 65 5.71 12.54 -7.66
N ARG A 66 6.41 12.03 -8.67
CA ARG A 66 6.71 12.74 -9.93
C ARG A 66 7.51 14.02 -9.77
N ILE A 67 8.55 13.96 -8.92
CA ILE A 67 9.47 15.07 -8.69
C ILE A 67 10.91 14.74 -9.10
N ILE A 68 11.16 13.55 -9.63
CA ILE A 68 12.55 13.07 -9.88
C ILE A 68 13.35 14.05 -10.74
N ASP A 69 12.75 14.69 -11.72
CA ASP A 69 13.41 15.62 -12.62
C ASP A 69 13.87 16.94 -11.95
N ARG A 70 13.36 17.20 -10.74
CA ARG A 70 13.73 18.37 -9.93
C ARG A 70 14.89 18.09 -8.97
N CYS A 71 15.24 16.82 -8.80
CA CYS A 71 16.18 16.37 -7.78
C CYS A 71 17.57 16.22 -8.37
N ALA A 72 18.59 16.72 -7.66
CA ALA A 72 19.97 16.61 -8.09
C ALA A 72 20.46 15.15 -8.01
N PRO A 73 21.32 14.71 -8.97
CA PRO A 73 21.98 13.42 -8.88
C PRO A 73 22.80 13.29 -7.58
N GLN A 74 22.90 12.09 -7.05
CA GLN A 74 23.64 11.81 -5.83
C GLN A 74 24.64 10.66 -6.03
N PRO A 75 25.78 10.68 -5.31
CA PRO A 75 26.69 9.53 -5.30
C PRO A 75 25.99 8.27 -4.80
N ARG A 76 26.34 7.11 -5.39
CA ARG A 76 25.74 5.82 -5.05
C ARG A 76 25.84 5.47 -3.55
N ALA A 77 27.05 5.60 -3.00
CA ALA A 77 27.34 5.14 -1.64
C ALA A 77 26.66 5.95 -0.53
N THR A 78 26.40 7.24 -0.80
CA THR A 78 25.78 8.17 0.15
C THR A 78 24.37 8.57 -0.25
N TYR A 79 23.76 7.82 -1.15
CA TYR A 79 22.44 8.13 -1.67
C TYR A 79 21.39 8.18 -0.55
N SER A 80 20.62 9.26 -0.54
CA SER A 80 19.52 9.45 0.42
C SER A 80 18.33 10.13 -0.25
N PRO A 81 17.16 9.50 -0.23
CA PRO A 81 15.95 10.11 -0.78
C PRO A 81 15.61 11.47 -0.13
N VAL A 82 15.81 11.57 1.18
CA VAL A 82 15.53 12.79 1.95
C VAL A 82 16.40 13.95 1.47
N LYS A 83 17.68 13.69 1.23
CA LYS A 83 18.61 14.71 0.67
C LYS A 83 18.23 15.15 -0.73
N GLY A 84 17.56 14.31 -1.48
CA GLY A 84 17.04 14.66 -2.81
C GLY A 84 15.79 15.52 -2.76
N VAL A 85 14.89 15.27 -1.83
CA VAL A 85 13.59 15.95 -1.73
C VAL A 85 13.67 17.27 -0.95
N ALA A 86 14.37 17.29 0.17
CA ALA A 86 14.40 18.46 1.05
C ALA A 86 14.73 19.78 0.32
N PRO A 87 15.74 19.84 -0.58
CA PRO A 87 16.10 21.09 -1.24
C PRO A 87 15.05 21.65 -2.21
N ILE A 88 14.10 20.81 -2.66
CA ILE A 88 13.10 21.21 -3.67
C ILE A 88 11.71 21.44 -3.09
N LYS A 89 11.55 21.35 -1.78
CA LYS A 89 10.24 21.48 -1.13
C LYS A 89 9.57 22.83 -1.40
N ASP A 90 10.33 23.89 -1.61
CA ASP A 90 9.79 25.21 -1.97
C ASP A 90 9.04 25.20 -3.31
N THR A 91 9.36 24.27 -4.20
CA THR A 91 8.65 24.10 -5.48
C THR A 91 7.35 23.30 -5.34
N MET A 92 7.15 22.65 -4.20
CA MET A 92 5.99 21.80 -3.92
C MET A 92 4.88 22.65 -3.30
N THR A 93 4.26 23.50 -4.11
CA THR A 93 3.10 24.30 -3.73
C THR A 93 1.86 23.41 -3.62
N TYR A 94 0.76 23.95 -3.08
CA TYR A 94 -0.54 23.24 -3.06
C TYR A 94 -0.95 22.81 -4.48
N GLU A 95 -0.94 23.73 -5.43
CA GLU A 95 -1.35 23.47 -6.82
C GLU A 95 -0.44 22.45 -7.50
N ASP A 96 0.85 22.58 -7.34
CA ASP A 96 1.84 21.64 -7.88
C ASP A 96 1.64 20.25 -7.29
N THR A 97 1.48 20.15 -5.98
CA THR A 97 1.27 18.88 -5.29
C THR A 97 -0.05 18.24 -5.71
N TYR A 98 -1.12 19.02 -5.79
CA TYR A 98 -2.42 18.53 -6.25
C TYR A 98 -2.31 17.91 -7.65
N GLN A 99 -1.70 18.61 -8.61
CA GLN A 99 -1.58 18.15 -10.00
C GLN A 99 -0.74 16.86 -10.12
N ARG A 100 0.40 16.79 -9.43
CA ARG A 100 1.27 15.60 -9.46
C ARG A 100 0.60 14.40 -8.77
N ALA A 101 0.07 14.63 -7.60
CA ALA A 101 -0.61 13.60 -6.82
C ALA A 101 -1.89 13.12 -7.52
N GLU A 102 -2.63 14.00 -8.18
CA GLU A 102 -3.80 13.64 -8.97
C GLU A 102 -3.44 12.64 -10.07
N ARG A 103 -2.38 12.92 -10.83
CA ARG A 103 -1.94 12.01 -11.89
C ARG A 103 -1.55 10.64 -11.33
N THR A 104 -0.84 10.60 -10.20
CA THR A 104 -0.48 9.35 -9.54
C THR A 104 -1.71 8.60 -9.03
N LEU A 105 -2.65 9.32 -8.41
CA LEU A 105 -3.91 8.75 -7.93
C LEU A 105 -4.72 8.15 -9.08
N GLN A 106 -4.82 8.86 -10.21
CA GLN A 106 -5.50 8.36 -11.42
C GLN A 106 -4.86 7.06 -11.92
N GLU A 107 -3.54 6.97 -11.93
CA GLU A 107 -2.85 5.73 -12.32
C GLU A 107 -3.12 4.57 -11.35
N CYS A 108 -3.18 4.84 -10.05
CA CYS A 108 -3.60 3.83 -9.06
C CYS A 108 -5.02 3.32 -9.36
N ILE A 109 -5.94 4.21 -9.65
CA ILE A 109 -7.33 3.86 -10.00
C ILE A 109 -7.37 3.04 -11.28
N LEU A 110 -6.66 3.45 -12.32
CA LEU A 110 -6.58 2.73 -13.59
C LEU A 110 -6.00 1.32 -13.43
N HIS A 111 -5.14 1.11 -12.44
CA HIS A 111 -4.58 -0.21 -12.12
C HIS A 111 -5.37 -0.97 -11.05
N GLY A 112 -6.60 -0.54 -10.75
CA GLY A 112 -7.56 -1.31 -9.95
C GLY A 112 -7.57 -1.02 -8.46
N ALA A 113 -6.86 0.00 -7.97
CA ALA A 113 -6.95 0.39 -6.58
C ALA A 113 -8.31 1.06 -6.29
N THR A 114 -9.00 0.60 -5.24
CA THR A 114 -10.27 1.17 -4.77
C THR A 114 -10.16 1.73 -3.36
N ARG A 115 -9.10 1.40 -2.65
CA ARG A 115 -8.77 1.87 -1.30
C ARG A 115 -7.29 2.20 -1.23
N MET A 116 -6.96 3.24 -0.47
CA MET A 116 -5.57 3.70 -0.36
C MET A 116 -5.29 4.27 1.03
N ARG A 117 -4.12 3.91 1.58
CA ARG A 117 -3.45 4.68 2.62
C ARG A 117 -2.25 5.39 1.99
N THR A 118 -2.27 6.72 1.97
CA THR A 118 -1.14 7.51 1.48
C THR A 118 -0.38 8.14 2.63
N GLN A 119 0.94 8.14 2.52
CA GLN A 119 1.86 8.76 3.47
C GLN A 119 2.02 10.23 3.10
N VAL A 120 1.83 11.13 4.07
CA VAL A 120 1.90 12.58 3.84
C VAL A 120 2.95 13.18 4.76
N GLU A 121 3.96 13.82 4.19
CA GLU A 121 4.99 14.53 4.96
C GLU A 121 4.43 15.82 5.53
N VAL A 122 4.70 16.07 6.82
CA VAL A 122 4.47 17.35 7.45
C VAL A 122 5.71 17.76 8.25
N ASP A 123 6.23 18.94 7.96
CA ASP A 123 7.33 19.60 8.65
C ASP A 123 7.36 21.08 8.27
N PRO A 124 8.16 21.92 8.95
CA PRO A 124 8.23 23.35 8.59
C PRO A 124 8.65 23.64 7.14
N GLY A 125 9.39 22.74 6.49
CA GLY A 125 9.80 22.92 5.10
C GLY A 125 8.68 22.78 4.11
N ILE A 126 7.72 21.88 4.34
CA ILE A 126 6.54 21.65 3.49
C ILE A 126 5.27 22.28 4.08
N GLY A 127 5.22 22.52 5.38
CA GLY A 127 4.03 22.99 6.06
C GLY A 127 2.86 22.02 5.92
N MET A 128 1.68 22.56 5.72
CA MET A 128 0.44 21.80 5.50
C MET A 128 0.06 21.69 4.01
N ARG A 129 0.91 22.15 3.11
CA ARG A 129 0.58 22.20 1.66
C ARG A 129 0.30 20.83 1.08
N GLY A 130 1.13 19.84 1.40
CA GLY A 130 0.93 18.46 0.97
C GLY A 130 -0.33 17.84 1.57
N PHE A 131 -0.55 18.04 2.86
CA PHE A 131 -1.74 17.58 3.56
C PHE A 131 -3.01 18.13 2.92
N GLU A 132 -3.06 19.44 2.69
CA GLU A 132 -4.24 20.11 2.11
C GLU A 132 -4.52 19.64 0.69
N ALA A 133 -3.50 19.46 -0.13
CA ALA A 133 -3.65 18.94 -1.49
C ALA A 133 -4.19 17.50 -1.50
N VAL A 134 -3.68 16.63 -0.65
CA VAL A 134 -4.13 15.24 -0.55
C VAL A 134 -5.54 15.15 0.05
N GLU A 135 -5.86 15.99 1.04
CA GLU A 135 -7.21 16.09 1.61
C GLU A 135 -8.24 16.46 0.52
N ALA A 136 -7.89 17.44 -0.32
CA ALA A 136 -8.74 17.84 -1.44
C ALA A 136 -8.92 16.69 -2.45
N LEU A 137 -7.84 15.99 -2.81
CA LEU A 137 -7.91 14.85 -3.72
C LEU A 137 -8.75 13.71 -3.15
N ALA A 138 -8.62 13.39 -1.87
CA ALA A 138 -9.43 12.37 -1.22
C ALA A 138 -10.93 12.66 -1.35
N ARG A 139 -11.32 13.92 -1.22
CA ARG A 139 -12.69 14.37 -1.43
C ARG A 139 -13.11 14.32 -2.89
N ASP A 140 -12.26 14.85 -3.79
CA ASP A 140 -12.58 15.02 -5.20
C ASP A 140 -12.65 13.68 -5.95
N TYR A 141 -11.94 12.65 -5.47
CA TYR A 141 -11.89 11.30 -6.09
C TYR A 141 -12.65 10.22 -5.32
N LYS A 142 -13.49 10.59 -4.35
CA LYS A 142 -14.26 9.63 -3.56
C LYS A 142 -15.17 8.73 -4.42
N TRP A 143 -15.54 9.20 -5.58
CA TRP A 143 -16.32 8.42 -6.56
C TRP A 143 -15.57 7.20 -7.12
N ALA A 144 -14.24 7.18 -7.02
CA ALA A 144 -13.39 6.12 -7.59
C ALA A 144 -12.53 5.39 -6.56
N ILE A 145 -12.15 6.05 -5.46
CA ILE A 145 -11.24 5.50 -4.47
C ILE A 145 -11.45 6.18 -3.11
N ASP A 146 -11.39 5.39 -2.04
CA ASP A 146 -11.31 5.92 -0.68
C ASP A 146 -9.86 6.08 -0.28
N VAL A 147 -9.48 7.30 0.12
CA VAL A 147 -8.10 7.64 0.51
C VAL A 147 -8.08 8.06 1.98
N GLU A 148 -7.24 7.40 2.77
CA GLU A 148 -6.88 7.84 4.12
C GLU A 148 -5.43 8.32 4.16
N MET A 149 -5.14 9.26 5.06
CA MET A 149 -3.81 9.83 5.21
C MET A 149 -3.12 9.30 6.47
N CYS A 150 -1.85 8.89 6.30
CA CYS A 150 -0.90 8.69 7.37
C CYS A 150 0.06 9.87 7.36
N VAL A 151 0.01 10.71 8.38
CA VAL A 151 0.92 11.87 8.50
C VAL A 151 2.17 11.47 9.24
N PHE A 152 3.34 11.92 8.76
CA PHE A 152 4.60 11.48 9.34
C PHE A 152 5.74 12.50 9.14
N PRO A 153 6.75 12.49 10.05
CA PRO A 153 7.89 13.40 10.04
C PRO A 153 9.07 12.80 9.28
N GLN A 154 9.10 12.87 7.95
CA GLN A 154 10.14 12.24 7.12
C GLN A 154 11.55 12.69 7.46
N GLU A 155 11.76 13.97 7.79
CA GLU A 155 13.08 14.53 8.08
C GLU A 155 13.43 14.51 9.57
N GLY A 156 12.63 13.81 10.38
CA GLY A 156 12.78 13.73 11.81
C GLY A 156 11.79 14.59 12.58
N LEU A 157 11.59 14.25 13.85
CA LEU A 157 10.67 14.90 14.76
C LEU A 157 11.40 15.67 15.85
N THR A 158 12.26 14.97 16.59
CA THR A 158 12.99 15.56 17.72
C THR A 158 14.07 16.54 17.28
N ASN A 159 14.59 16.38 16.08
CA ASN A 159 15.63 17.20 15.45
C ASN A 159 15.08 18.32 14.56
N TYR A 160 13.76 18.44 14.42
CA TYR A 160 13.16 19.43 13.52
C TYR A 160 12.03 20.21 14.26
N PRO A 161 12.39 21.29 14.98
CA PRO A 161 11.42 22.10 15.74
C PRO A 161 10.27 22.62 14.86
N GLY A 162 9.04 22.48 15.35
CA GLY A 162 7.82 22.83 14.60
C GLY A 162 7.09 21.64 13.98
N THR A 163 7.75 20.51 13.81
CA THR A 163 7.14 19.32 13.21
C THR A 163 6.07 18.70 14.10
N ASP A 164 6.29 18.63 15.41
CA ASP A 164 5.31 18.09 16.36
C ASP A 164 3.97 18.80 16.27
N GLU A 165 3.98 20.13 16.24
CA GLU A 165 2.78 20.97 16.14
C GLU A 165 2.02 20.72 14.83
N LEU A 166 2.73 20.47 13.73
CA LEU A 166 2.11 20.16 12.43
C LEU A 166 1.49 18.77 12.40
N LEU A 167 2.12 17.79 13.05
CA LEU A 167 1.51 16.47 13.24
C LEU A 167 0.22 16.57 14.04
N VAL A 168 0.24 17.30 15.14
CA VAL A 168 -0.94 17.53 15.99
C VAL A 168 -2.05 18.21 15.20
N GLU A 169 -1.73 19.24 14.42
CA GLU A 169 -2.72 19.92 13.57
C GLU A 169 -3.33 18.97 12.54
N SER A 170 -2.51 18.12 11.92
CA SER A 170 -2.98 17.12 10.97
C SER A 170 -3.95 16.12 11.60
N LEU A 171 -3.64 15.65 12.80
CA LEU A 171 -4.53 14.76 13.56
C LEU A 171 -5.84 15.44 13.95
N LYS A 172 -5.80 16.70 14.37
CA LYS A 172 -7.00 17.49 14.67
C LYS A 172 -7.88 17.72 13.43
N ARG A 173 -7.27 17.76 12.25
CA ARG A 173 -7.97 17.92 10.96
C ARG A 173 -8.48 16.60 10.38
N GLY A 174 -8.29 15.48 11.08
CA GLY A 174 -8.90 14.21 10.73
C GLY A 174 -7.98 13.19 10.05
N ALA A 175 -6.66 13.36 10.08
CA ALA A 175 -5.76 12.29 9.70
C ALA A 175 -6.00 11.06 10.58
N LYS A 176 -6.22 9.90 9.96
CA LYS A 176 -6.62 8.68 10.69
C LYS A 176 -5.45 7.82 11.14
N VAL A 177 -4.25 8.11 10.63
CA VAL A 177 -3.06 7.32 10.90
C VAL A 177 -1.90 8.28 11.13
N ILE A 178 -1.08 7.98 12.13
CA ILE A 178 0.19 8.67 12.36
C ILE A 178 1.34 7.71 12.09
N GLY A 179 2.38 8.22 11.47
CA GLY A 179 3.57 7.45 11.15
C GLY A 179 4.85 8.12 11.59
N GLY A 180 5.95 7.52 11.16
CA GLY A 180 7.28 7.98 11.51
C GLY A 180 8.33 7.46 10.55
N ALA A 181 9.53 8.03 10.69
CA ALA A 181 10.74 7.62 10.01
C ALA A 181 11.93 7.82 10.97
N PRO A 182 12.03 7.00 12.03
CA PRO A 182 13.02 7.22 13.10
C PRO A 182 14.47 7.15 12.62
N ARG A 183 14.73 6.49 11.50
CA ARG A 183 16.06 6.44 10.87
C ARG A 183 16.62 7.84 10.57
N TYR A 184 15.75 8.81 10.26
CA TYR A 184 16.15 10.17 9.90
C TYR A 184 16.13 11.13 11.10
N ASP A 185 15.81 10.63 12.29
CA ASP A 185 15.85 11.41 13.52
C ASP A 185 17.19 11.25 14.23
N THR A 186 17.63 12.30 14.91
CA THR A 186 18.82 12.22 15.79
C THR A 186 18.53 11.41 17.05
N ASN A 187 17.25 11.21 17.40
CA ASN A 187 16.80 10.35 18.48
C ASN A 187 15.58 9.52 18.02
N GLY A 188 15.85 8.47 17.27
CA GLY A 188 14.82 7.58 16.75
C GLY A 188 13.90 7.00 17.82
N PRO A 189 14.41 6.48 18.94
CA PRO A 189 13.58 5.97 20.01
C PRO A 189 12.61 7.02 20.59
N ALA A 190 13.04 8.25 20.77
CA ALA A 190 12.17 9.33 21.26
C ALA A 190 11.08 9.69 20.23
N GLN A 191 11.38 9.64 18.94
CA GLN A 191 10.36 9.81 17.89
C GLN A 191 9.29 8.73 18.01
N ILE A 192 9.68 7.48 18.15
CA ILE A 192 8.74 6.34 18.27
C ILE A 192 7.86 6.50 19.52
N ASP A 193 8.44 6.86 20.66
CA ASP A 193 7.68 7.11 21.89
C ASP A 193 6.62 8.20 21.67
N ARG A 194 6.99 9.30 21.01
CA ARG A 194 6.07 10.41 20.73
C ARG A 194 4.94 10.00 19.77
N ILE A 195 5.23 9.19 18.76
CA ILE A 195 4.22 8.69 17.83
C ILE A 195 3.17 7.84 18.57
N PHE A 196 3.60 6.94 19.46
CA PHE A 196 2.68 6.15 20.26
C PHE A 196 1.86 7.01 21.24
N GLU A 197 2.46 8.03 21.82
CA GLU A 197 1.74 8.98 22.68
C GLU A 197 0.64 9.72 21.90
N LEU A 198 0.96 10.26 20.73
CA LEU A 198 -0.01 10.96 19.86
C LEU A 198 -1.11 10.01 19.35
N ALA A 199 -0.75 8.80 18.98
CA ALA A 199 -1.74 7.81 18.54
C ALA A 199 -2.74 7.46 19.64
N ARG A 200 -2.30 7.41 20.89
CA ARG A 200 -3.17 7.17 22.04
C ARG A 200 -4.06 8.38 22.35
N GLU A 201 -3.49 9.58 22.29
CA GLU A 201 -4.22 10.82 22.54
C GLU A 201 -5.35 11.05 21.51
N TYR A 202 -5.08 10.81 20.24
CA TYR A 202 -6.03 11.04 19.14
C TYR A 202 -6.73 9.78 18.66
N ASP A 203 -6.46 8.64 19.27
CA ASP A 203 -7.02 7.32 18.94
C ASP A 203 -6.86 6.96 17.45
N THR A 204 -5.65 7.07 16.93
CA THR A 204 -5.31 6.76 15.54
C THR A 204 -4.57 5.43 15.44
N ASP A 205 -4.57 4.86 14.23
CA ASP A 205 -3.65 3.77 13.88
C ASP A 205 -2.24 4.32 13.67
N ILE A 206 -1.27 3.41 13.65
CA ILE A 206 0.16 3.73 13.51
C ILE A 206 0.71 3.01 12.28
N ASP A 207 1.54 3.70 11.48
CA ASP A 207 2.24 3.12 10.33
C ASP A 207 3.63 3.76 10.20
N ILE A 208 4.69 3.05 10.62
CA ILE A 208 6.04 3.58 10.76
C ILE A 208 6.97 2.97 9.71
N HIS A 209 7.77 3.80 9.04
CA HIS A 209 8.87 3.36 8.18
C HIS A 209 10.02 2.83 9.04
N LEU A 210 10.36 1.56 8.91
CA LEU A 210 11.35 0.92 9.78
C LEU A 210 12.40 0.12 9.02
N ASP A 211 13.59 0.13 9.58
CA ASP A 211 14.61 -0.90 9.46
C ASP A 211 15.08 -1.14 8.03
N VAL A 212 15.54 -0.06 7.41
CA VAL A 212 16.27 -0.02 6.14
C VAL A 212 17.72 0.38 6.44
N GLY A 213 18.69 -0.35 5.91
CA GLY A 213 20.11 -0.01 6.10
C GLY A 213 21.03 -1.16 5.74
N PRO A 214 22.36 -0.93 5.75
CA PRO A 214 23.36 -1.87 5.21
C PRO A 214 23.64 -3.08 6.10
N THR A 215 23.25 -3.03 7.37
CA THR A 215 23.50 -4.10 8.36
C THR A 215 22.20 -4.42 9.12
N PRO A 216 22.10 -5.63 9.73
CA PRO A 216 20.93 -5.97 10.54
C PRO A 216 20.91 -5.34 11.92
N ASP A 217 21.91 -4.53 12.25
CA ASP A 217 22.04 -3.93 13.58
C ASP A 217 21.10 -2.74 13.79
N GLY A 218 20.76 -2.47 15.04
CA GLY A 218 20.03 -1.26 15.45
C GLY A 218 18.60 -1.19 14.93
N MET A 219 17.90 -2.31 14.82
CA MET A 219 16.50 -2.33 14.40
C MET A 219 15.57 -1.72 15.43
N PHE A 220 14.70 -0.83 14.99
CA PHE A 220 13.69 -0.18 15.84
C PHE A 220 12.44 -1.03 16.08
N VAL A 221 12.25 -2.11 15.32
CA VAL A 221 11.04 -2.93 15.38
C VAL A 221 10.80 -3.52 16.77
N HIS A 222 11.84 -3.79 17.54
CA HIS A 222 11.72 -4.32 18.91
C HIS A 222 11.00 -3.33 19.84
N GLN A 223 11.35 -2.05 19.77
CA GLN A 223 10.68 -1.00 20.53
C GLN A 223 9.21 -0.86 20.10
N VAL A 224 8.95 -0.88 18.79
CA VAL A 224 7.57 -0.79 18.26
C VAL A 224 6.72 -1.96 18.76
N ARG A 225 7.27 -3.18 18.72
CA ARG A 225 6.59 -4.36 19.27
C ARG A 225 6.27 -4.17 20.76
N ASP A 226 7.26 -3.79 21.55
CA ASP A 226 7.11 -3.63 23.01
C ASP A 226 6.07 -2.57 23.36
N LEU A 227 6.05 -1.43 22.66
CA LEU A 227 5.07 -0.38 22.87
C LEU A 227 3.66 -0.80 22.41
N THR A 228 3.57 -1.58 21.34
CA THR A 228 2.30 -2.12 20.87
C THR A 228 1.66 -3.03 21.92
N GLU A 229 2.45 -3.89 22.56
CA GLU A 229 1.98 -4.72 23.68
C GLU A 229 1.64 -3.88 24.91
N LYS A 230 2.53 -2.99 25.29
CA LYS A 230 2.37 -2.12 26.48
C LYS A 230 1.07 -1.32 26.42
N TYR A 231 0.77 -0.74 25.28
CA TYR A 231 -0.39 0.13 25.09
C TYR A 231 -1.60 -0.58 24.50
N LYS A 232 -1.53 -1.91 24.32
CA LYS A 232 -2.63 -2.73 23.79
C LYS A 232 -3.14 -2.22 22.45
N ARG A 233 -2.20 -1.91 21.53
CA ARG A 233 -2.51 -1.39 20.19
C ARG A 233 -2.44 -2.48 19.11
N GLY A 234 -2.42 -3.76 19.46
CA GLY A 234 -2.43 -4.88 18.51
C GLY A 234 -3.55 -4.76 17.48
N GLY A 235 -3.25 -5.03 16.20
CA GLY A 235 -4.17 -4.84 15.09
C GLY A 235 -4.23 -3.40 14.54
N ARG A 236 -3.59 -2.44 15.20
CA ARG A 236 -3.60 -1.01 14.84
C ARG A 236 -2.21 -0.45 14.56
N VAL A 237 -1.20 -1.30 14.45
CA VAL A 237 0.19 -0.91 14.22
C VAL A 237 0.72 -1.66 13.01
N VAL A 238 1.26 -0.89 12.06
CA VAL A 238 1.92 -1.38 10.86
C VAL A 238 3.34 -0.84 10.82
N VAL A 239 4.29 -1.67 10.38
CA VAL A 239 5.65 -1.25 10.07
C VAL A 239 5.92 -1.46 8.59
N GLY A 240 6.45 -0.44 7.94
CA GLY A 240 6.78 -0.48 6.52
C GLY A 240 8.25 -0.79 6.28
N HIS A 241 8.58 -1.40 5.15
CA HIS A 241 9.89 -1.84 4.71
C HIS A 241 10.38 -3.12 5.40
N MET A 242 10.97 -3.01 6.57
CA MET A 242 11.64 -4.11 7.25
C MET A 242 12.72 -4.77 6.38
N ALA A 243 13.38 -4.00 5.53
CA ALA A 243 14.36 -4.49 4.55
C ALA A 243 15.58 -5.16 5.20
N LYS A 244 15.92 -4.76 6.42
CA LYS A 244 16.99 -5.40 7.22
C LYS A 244 16.73 -6.88 7.51
N LEU A 245 15.47 -7.33 7.47
CA LEU A 245 15.15 -8.76 7.64
C LEU A 245 15.78 -9.63 6.55
N SER A 246 16.01 -9.05 5.35
CA SER A 246 16.70 -9.76 4.26
C SER A 246 18.19 -10.06 4.57
N LEU A 247 18.73 -9.43 5.61
CA LEU A 247 20.12 -9.61 6.05
C LEU A 247 20.26 -10.62 7.20
N LEU A 248 19.15 -11.17 7.66
CA LEU A 248 19.10 -12.14 8.77
C LEU A 248 18.86 -13.56 8.25
N PRO A 249 19.38 -14.59 8.95
CA PRO A 249 19.02 -15.97 8.68
C PRO A 249 17.50 -16.20 8.85
N PRO A 250 16.89 -17.12 8.08
CA PRO A 250 15.46 -17.39 8.17
C PRO A 250 14.94 -17.74 9.56
N ASP A 251 15.72 -18.43 10.38
CA ASP A 251 15.34 -18.79 11.75
C ASP A 251 15.17 -17.56 12.66
N GLU A 252 16.07 -16.58 12.52
CA GLU A 252 16.00 -15.33 13.27
C GLU A 252 14.80 -14.49 12.81
N VAL A 253 14.55 -14.46 11.50
CA VAL A 253 13.35 -13.80 10.95
C VAL A 253 12.08 -14.47 11.48
N ALA A 254 12.02 -15.81 11.51
CA ALA A 254 10.89 -16.55 12.04
C ALA A 254 10.61 -16.23 13.52
N LYS A 255 11.65 -16.14 14.33
CA LYS A 255 11.52 -15.79 15.75
C LYS A 255 10.98 -14.36 15.92
N LEU A 256 11.51 -13.40 15.17
CA LEU A 256 11.06 -12.01 15.19
C LEU A 256 9.61 -11.92 14.70
N ALA A 257 9.26 -12.64 13.64
CA ALA A 257 7.91 -12.69 13.09
C ALA A 257 6.89 -13.17 14.13
N ARG A 258 7.20 -14.24 14.87
CA ARG A 258 6.30 -14.73 15.93
C ARG A 258 6.05 -13.65 17.00
N GLY A 259 7.08 -12.90 17.38
CA GLY A 259 6.93 -11.79 18.33
C GLY A 259 6.04 -10.68 17.78
N LEU A 260 6.17 -10.33 16.51
CA LEU A 260 5.30 -9.35 15.85
C LEU A 260 3.86 -9.84 15.75
N ALA A 261 3.66 -11.10 15.39
CA ALA A 261 2.34 -11.70 15.30
C ALA A 261 1.63 -11.69 16.67
N ASP A 262 2.33 -12.07 17.73
CA ASP A 262 1.81 -12.08 19.09
C ASP A 262 1.40 -10.68 19.57
N ALA A 263 2.17 -9.66 19.19
CA ALA A 263 1.88 -8.26 19.51
C ALA A 263 0.76 -7.67 18.62
N GLY A 264 0.44 -8.29 17.50
CA GLY A 264 -0.52 -7.77 16.55
C GLY A 264 0.05 -6.65 15.66
N VAL A 265 1.35 -6.70 15.33
CA VAL A 265 2.02 -5.78 14.40
C VAL A 265 2.00 -6.37 13.01
N ALA A 266 1.46 -5.63 12.04
CA ALA A 266 1.48 -6.00 10.62
C ALA A 266 2.70 -5.40 9.90
N VAL A 267 3.07 -5.98 8.77
CA VAL A 267 4.21 -5.53 7.96
C VAL A 267 3.77 -5.25 6.53
N THR A 268 4.13 -4.08 6.01
CA THR A 268 4.03 -3.76 4.59
C THR A 268 5.40 -3.86 3.95
N VAL A 269 5.56 -4.78 3.00
CA VAL A 269 6.79 -4.91 2.21
C VAL A 269 6.69 -4.04 0.98
N LEU A 270 7.77 -3.31 0.68
CA LEU A 270 7.83 -2.24 -0.33
C LEU A 270 8.92 -2.56 -1.36
N PRO A 271 8.69 -3.54 -2.25
CA PRO A 271 9.73 -4.21 -2.99
C PRO A 271 10.58 -3.30 -3.88
N THR A 272 9.97 -2.40 -4.64
CA THR A 272 10.71 -1.55 -5.59
C THR A 272 11.62 -0.55 -4.88
N THR A 273 11.13 0.08 -3.83
CA THR A 273 11.93 1.05 -3.06
C THR A 273 13.05 0.33 -2.30
N ASP A 274 12.77 -0.80 -1.67
CA ASP A 274 13.77 -1.55 -0.92
C ASP A 274 14.86 -2.08 -1.85
N LEU A 275 14.46 -2.65 -2.98
CA LEU A 275 15.40 -3.09 -4.02
C LEU A 275 16.27 -1.94 -4.54
N PHE A 276 15.71 -0.74 -4.69
CA PHE A 276 16.42 0.45 -5.16
C PHE A 276 17.39 1.01 -4.11
N LEU A 277 17.02 0.99 -2.83
CA LEU A 277 17.81 1.63 -1.76
C LEU A 277 18.83 0.72 -1.10
N MET A 278 18.54 -0.59 -0.98
CA MET A 278 19.44 -1.53 -0.30
C MET A 278 20.66 -1.88 -1.15
N GLY A 279 21.77 -2.18 -0.49
CA GLY A 279 22.99 -2.67 -1.13
C GLY A 279 23.82 -1.61 -1.83
N ARG A 280 23.55 -0.32 -1.65
CA ARG A 280 24.28 0.76 -2.31
C ARG A 280 25.71 0.95 -1.82
N ASN A 281 26.06 0.33 -0.70
CA ASN A 281 27.42 0.27 -0.18
C ASN A 281 28.33 -0.70 -0.96
N ARG A 282 27.79 -1.42 -1.96
CA ARG A 282 28.51 -2.37 -2.81
C ARG A 282 28.22 -2.09 -4.28
N ASP A 283 29.19 -2.39 -5.14
CA ASP A 283 29.07 -2.30 -6.61
C ASP A 283 28.96 -3.68 -7.28
N HIS A 284 29.19 -4.75 -6.51
CA HIS A 284 29.08 -6.15 -6.93
C HIS A 284 28.62 -6.99 -5.74
N SER A 285 28.11 -8.19 -6.01
CA SER A 285 27.54 -9.10 -4.99
C SER A 285 26.53 -8.36 -4.09
N VAL A 286 25.67 -7.59 -4.71
CA VAL A 286 24.71 -6.71 -4.02
C VAL A 286 23.59 -7.56 -3.43
N VAL A 287 23.22 -7.28 -2.19
CA VAL A 287 22.07 -7.92 -1.54
C VAL A 287 20.77 -7.56 -2.25
N ARG A 288 19.79 -8.46 -2.25
CA ARG A 288 18.48 -8.20 -2.84
C ARG A 288 17.67 -7.20 -2.01
N GLY A 289 17.83 -7.20 -0.70
CA GLY A 289 17.35 -6.15 0.19
C GLY A 289 15.84 -6.07 0.38
N VAL A 290 15.10 -7.12 0.09
CA VAL A 290 13.64 -7.17 0.24
C VAL A 290 13.27 -8.25 1.24
N ALA A 291 12.44 -7.90 2.22
CA ALA A 291 11.95 -8.86 3.21
C ALA A 291 11.03 -9.90 2.56
N ASP A 292 11.11 -11.14 3.02
CA ASP A 292 10.25 -12.23 2.57
C ASP A 292 8.91 -12.19 3.31
N ALA A 293 7.92 -11.53 2.71
CA ALA A 293 6.59 -11.40 3.28
C ALA A 293 5.87 -12.75 3.42
N ASN A 294 6.10 -13.70 2.51
CA ASN A 294 5.52 -15.04 2.61
C ASN A 294 6.05 -15.78 3.84
N HIS A 295 7.34 -15.63 4.13
CA HIS A 295 7.94 -16.21 5.33
C HIS A 295 7.36 -15.57 6.62
N LEU A 296 7.15 -14.25 6.62
CA LEU A 296 6.47 -13.57 7.72
C LEU A 296 5.03 -14.07 7.90
N CYS A 297 4.28 -14.20 6.82
CA CYS A 297 2.90 -14.74 6.85
C CYS A 297 2.88 -16.18 7.39
N ALA A 298 3.83 -17.01 7.03
CA ALA A 298 3.93 -18.38 7.53
C ALA A 298 4.12 -18.45 9.06
N HIS A 299 4.58 -17.36 9.68
CA HIS A 299 4.78 -17.23 11.13
C HIS A 299 3.76 -16.30 11.80
N GLY A 300 2.63 -16.07 11.14
CA GLY A 300 1.46 -15.40 11.71
C GLY A 300 1.39 -13.89 11.54
N VAL A 301 2.35 -13.26 10.89
CA VAL A 301 2.31 -11.81 10.61
C VAL A 301 1.37 -11.53 9.43
N ASN A 302 0.46 -10.57 9.57
CA ASN A 302 -0.29 -10.07 8.43
C ASN A 302 0.59 -9.13 7.60
N CYS A 303 0.71 -9.39 6.31
CA CYS A 303 1.55 -8.61 5.41
C CYS A 303 0.76 -8.05 4.23
N SER A 304 1.25 -6.92 3.70
CA SER A 304 0.83 -6.37 2.40
C SER A 304 2.05 -6.08 1.54
N LEU A 305 1.80 -5.94 0.22
CA LEU A 305 2.77 -5.45 -0.76
C LEU A 305 2.24 -4.13 -1.32
N SER A 306 3.10 -3.14 -1.50
CA SER A 306 2.64 -1.81 -1.89
C SER A 306 3.65 -1.06 -2.76
N SER A 307 3.17 0.00 -3.44
CA SER A 307 3.95 0.75 -4.42
C SER A 307 5.02 1.65 -3.82
N ASN A 308 4.77 2.21 -2.67
CA ASN A 308 5.59 3.16 -1.93
C ASN A 308 5.84 4.46 -2.71
N ASN A 309 6.77 4.46 -3.66
CA ASN A 309 7.21 5.67 -4.35
C ASN A 309 7.09 5.57 -5.87
N ILE A 310 6.76 6.69 -6.50
CA ILE A 310 6.58 6.81 -7.95
C ILE A 310 7.35 8.05 -8.43
N LEU A 311 8.39 7.83 -9.24
CA LEU A 311 9.15 8.87 -9.93
C LEU A 311 9.68 9.96 -8.96
N ASN A 312 10.29 9.51 -7.88
CA ASN A 312 10.96 10.37 -6.90
C ASN A 312 12.31 9.77 -6.49
N PRO A 313 13.12 10.44 -5.67
CA PRO A 313 14.42 9.92 -5.27
C PRO A 313 14.41 8.59 -4.52
N ALA A 314 13.32 8.20 -3.90
CA ALA A 314 13.23 6.89 -3.24
C ALA A 314 12.95 5.75 -4.24
N THR A 315 12.25 6.03 -5.34
CA THR A 315 12.08 5.12 -6.47
C THR A 315 11.81 5.93 -7.74
N PRO A 316 12.79 6.04 -8.66
CA PRO A 316 12.62 6.84 -9.87
C PRO A 316 11.80 6.18 -10.97
N LEU A 317 11.20 5.04 -10.68
CA LEU A 317 10.45 4.17 -11.60
C LEU A 317 9.07 3.88 -11.05
N GLY A 318 8.17 3.38 -11.88
CA GLY A 318 6.89 2.84 -11.42
C GLY A 318 5.69 3.32 -12.23
N ASP A 319 4.61 2.56 -12.17
CA ASP A 319 3.35 2.76 -12.89
C ASP A 319 2.12 2.61 -12.00
N CYS A 320 2.29 2.50 -10.69
CA CYS A 320 1.21 2.27 -9.72
C CYS A 320 0.50 0.91 -9.84
N SER A 321 1.04 -0.03 -10.60
CA SER A 321 0.48 -1.39 -10.70
C SER A 321 0.90 -2.24 -9.52
N LEU A 322 -0.05 -2.58 -8.65
CA LEU A 322 0.17 -3.50 -7.53
C LEU A 322 0.46 -4.93 -8.02
N VAL A 323 -0.17 -5.35 -9.12
CA VAL A 323 0.07 -6.68 -9.70
C VAL A 323 1.51 -6.79 -10.21
N ARG A 324 2.02 -5.76 -10.89
CA ARG A 324 3.44 -5.70 -11.28
C ARG A 324 4.36 -5.73 -10.06
N MET A 325 3.98 -4.99 -9.01
CA MET A 325 4.73 -4.95 -7.75
C MET A 325 4.85 -6.34 -7.13
N ALA A 326 3.75 -7.08 -7.07
CA ALA A 326 3.75 -8.43 -6.53
C ALA A 326 4.56 -9.40 -7.40
N ASN A 327 4.52 -9.27 -8.73
CA ASN A 327 5.35 -10.06 -9.64
C ASN A 327 6.84 -9.78 -9.43
N LEU A 328 7.24 -8.51 -9.33
CA LEU A 328 8.61 -8.13 -9.04
C LEU A 328 9.05 -8.71 -7.70
N TYR A 329 8.25 -8.59 -6.66
CA TYR A 329 8.51 -9.18 -5.36
C TYR A 329 8.73 -10.67 -5.45
N ALA A 330 7.85 -11.39 -6.15
CA ALA A 330 7.96 -12.83 -6.32
C ALA A 330 9.29 -13.24 -7.00
N ASN A 331 9.74 -12.46 -7.98
CA ASN A 331 11.05 -12.66 -8.61
C ASN A 331 12.20 -12.43 -7.64
N VAL A 332 12.15 -11.34 -6.88
CA VAL A 332 13.23 -10.95 -5.96
C VAL A 332 13.41 -11.97 -4.84
N VAL A 333 12.33 -12.45 -4.24
CA VAL A 333 12.39 -13.44 -3.16
C VAL A 333 12.34 -14.90 -3.67
N GLN A 334 12.33 -15.09 -4.99
CA GLN A 334 12.42 -16.38 -5.66
C GLN A 334 11.29 -17.35 -5.29
N LEU A 335 10.05 -16.88 -5.36
CA LEU A 335 8.87 -17.72 -5.16
C LEU A 335 8.75 -18.73 -6.31
N ASP A 336 8.55 -20.00 -5.98
CA ASP A 336 8.46 -21.08 -6.95
C ASP A 336 7.20 -21.95 -6.81
N ARG A 337 6.31 -21.63 -5.87
CA ARG A 337 5.10 -22.42 -5.60
C ARG A 337 3.82 -21.63 -5.93
N PRO A 338 2.84 -22.31 -6.53
CA PRO A 338 1.55 -21.65 -6.86
C PRO A 338 0.83 -20.98 -5.69
N GLU A 339 0.82 -21.65 -4.53
CA GLU A 339 0.18 -21.13 -3.33
C GLU A 339 0.83 -19.84 -2.80
N GLN A 340 2.13 -19.66 -3.02
CA GLN A 340 2.83 -18.43 -2.65
C GLN A 340 2.41 -17.26 -3.54
N LEU A 341 2.15 -17.50 -4.83
CA LEU A 341 1.64 -16.47 -5.73
C LEU A 341 0.20 -16.09 -5.38
N THR A 342 -0.62 -17.05 -5.01
CA THR A 342 -1.97 -16.77 -4.47
C THR A 342 -1.88 -15.92 -3.21
N GLU A 343 -0.96 -16.21 -2.31
CA GLU A 343 -0.72 -15.40 -1.11
C GLU A 343 -0.28 -13.98 -1.46
N CYS A 344 0.54 -13.80 -2.51
CA CYS A 344 0.88 -12.45 -3.00
C CYS A 344 -0.36 -11.67 -3.42
N PHE A 345 -1.32 -12.32 -4.07
CA PHE A 345 -2.59 -11.69 -4.42
C PHE A 345 -3.40 -11.32 -3.16
N ASP A 346 -3.41 -12.18 -2.17
CA ASP A 346 -4.03 -11.89 -0.86
C ASP A 346 -3.40 -10.65 -0.20
N MET A 347 -2.10 -10.42 -0.39
CA MET A 347 -1.40 -9.23 0.12
C MET A 347 -1.73 -7.95 -0.65
N LEU A 348 -2.49 -8.03 -1.72
CA LEU A 348 -3.03 -6.88 -2.46
C LEU A 348 -4.53 -6.69 -2.19
N THR A 349 -5.17 -7.62 -1.52
CA THR A 349 -6.62 -7.68 -1.34
C THR A 349 -6.99 -7.80 0.14
N TRP A 350 -7.45 -8.96 0.60
CA TRP A 350 -8.02 -9.10 1.94
C TRP A 350 -7.01 -8.88 3.08
N ARG A 351 -5.74 -9.26 2.89
CA ARG A 351 -4.69 -9.00 3.90
C ARG A 351 -4.43 -7.51 4.03
N SER A 352 -4.41 -6.80 2.92
CA SER A 352 -4.27 -5.34 2.87
C SER A 352 -5.48 -4.64 3.49
N ALA A 353 -6.69 -5.11 3.18
CA ALA A 353 -7.92 -4.58 3.77
C ALA A 353 -7.95 -4.77 5.30
N LYS A 354 -7.52 -5.93 5.78
CA LYS A 354 -7.39 -6.20 7.22
C LYS A 354 -6.36 -5.27 7.87
N LEU A 355 -5.24 -5.05 7.22
CA LEU A 355 -4.18 -4.14 7.69
C LEU A 355 -4.70 -2.70 7.85
N LEU A 356 -5.55 -2.24 6.95
CA LEU A 356 -6.20 -0.93 7.02
C LEU A 356 -7.43 -0.90 7.93
N ASN A 357 -7.80 -2.01 8.56
CA ASN A 357 -9.01 -2.12 9.38
C ASN A 357 -10.29 -1.75 8.64
N LEU A 358 -10.39 -2.09 7.35
CA LEU A 358 -11.60 -1.88 6.55
C LEU A 358 -12.72 -2.81 7.05
N LYS A 359 -13.93 -2.27 7.18
CA LYS A 359 -15.09 -3.00 7.75
C LYS A 359 -16.03 -3.54 6.69
N ASP A 360 -16.00 -3.00 5.48
CA ASP A 360 -16.96 -3.26 4.41
C ASP A 360 -16.29 -3.78 3.12
N TYR A 361 -15.11 -4.37 3.25
CA TYR A 361 -14.37 -4.96 2.13
C TYR A 361 -14.63 -6.46 2.03
N GLY A 362 -14.85 -6.95 0.81
CA GLY A 362 -14.98 -8.38 0.53
C GLY A 362 -16.30 -8.75 -0.14
N PHE A 363 -16.34 -9.96 -0.70
CA PHE A 363 -17.52 -10.48 -1.38
C PHE A 363 -18.51 -11.10 -0.39
N ALA A 364 -19.22 -10.24 0.30
CA ALA A 364 -20.32 -10.60 1.20
C ALA A 364 -21.45 -9.58 1.08
N VAL A 365 -22.68 -10.05 1.21
CA VAL A 365 -23.85 -9.17 1.17
C VAL A 365 -23.73 -8.08 2.25
N GLY A 366 -23.98 -6.85 1.85
CA GLY A 366 -23.89 -5.66 2.70
C GLY A 366 -22.56 -4.91 2.60
N ASN A 367 -21.51 -5.54 2.07
CA ASN A 367 -20.23 -4.86 1.82
C ASN A 367 -20.29 -3.91 0.63
N ALA A 368 -19.31 -3.01 0.53
CA ALA A 368 -19.22 -2.08 -0.59
C ALA A 368 -19.20 -2.82 -1.93
N GLY A 369 -19.92 -2.27 -2.90
CA GLY A 369 -20.00 -2.79 -4.27
C GLY A 369 -18.77 -2.43 -5.10
N ASP A 370 -17.58 -2.67 -4.53
CA ASP A 370 -16.28 -2.46 -5.19
C ASP A 370 -15.85 -3.78 -5.81
N VAL A 371 -15.61 -3.76 -7.12
CA VAL A 371 -15.20 -4.95 -7.88
C VAL A 371 -14.19 -4.55 -8.94
N VAL A 372 -13.13 -5.32 -9.09
CA VAL A 372 -12.14 -5.18 -10.16
C VAL A 372 -12.06 -6.51 -10.90
N ILE A 373 -12.16 -6.43 -12.22
CA ILE A 373 -12.04 -7.59 -13.13
C ILE A 373 -10.62 -7.56 -13.72
N LEU A 374 -9.90 -8.66 -13.57
CA LEU A 374 -8.55 -8.82 -14.11
C LEU A 374 -8.57 -9.79 -15.31
N ASN A 375 -7.65 -9.56 -16.24
CA ASN A 375 -7.48 -10.43 -17.43
C ASN A 375 -6.74 -11.73 -17.06
N ALA A 376 -7.33 -12.50 -16.18
CA ALA A 376 -6.85 -13.78 -15.67
C ALA A 376 -8.04 -14.60 -15.18
N GLU A 377 -7.84 -15.88 -14.89
CA GLU A 377 -8.88 -16.72 -14.30
C GLU A 377 -8.63 -17.00 -12.82
N THR A 378 -7.38 -16.93 -12.35
CA THR A 378 -6.98 -17.23 -10.96
C THR A 378 -6.08 -16.16 -10.39
N PRO A 379 -6.04 -16.01 -9.04
CA PRO A 379 -5.07 -15.13 -8.38
C PRO A 379 -3.61 -15.45 -8.73
N LYS A 380 -3.25 -16.73 -8.78
CA LYS A 380 -1.93 -17.17 -9.21
C LYS A 380 -1.57 -16.65 -10.60
N GLN A 381 -2.47 -16.84 -11.57
CA GLN A 381 -2.27 -16.39 -12.93
C GLN A 381 -2.13 -14.87 -13.01
N ALA A 382 -2.95 -14.14 -12.24
CA ALA A 382 -2.89 -12.68 -12.21
C ALA A 382 -1.51 -12.17 -11.82
N ILE A 383 -0.87 -12.79 -10.82
CA ILE A 383 0.47 -12.41 -10.37
C ILE A 383 1.54 -12.91 -11.35
N ALA A 384 1.46 -14.18 -11.76
CA ALA A 384 2.47 -14.78 -12.64
C ALA A 384 2.59 -14.07 -13.99
N GLU A 385 1.47 -13.65 -14.57
CA GLU A 385 1.40 -13.07 -15.91
C GLU A 385 1.18 -11.55 -15.91
N ILE A 386 1.20 -10.90 -14.75
CA ILE A 386 0.96 -9.45 -14.59
C ILE A 386 -0.35 -9.04 -15.27
N ALA A 387 -1.44 -9.65 -14.82
CA ALA A 387 -2.75 -9.43 -15.45
C ALA A 387 -3.19 -7.96 -15.35
N GLN A 388 -3.63 -7.43 -16.50
CA GLN A 388 -4.18 -6.10 -16.59
C GLN A 388 -5.61 -6.05 -16.00
N PRO A 389 -5.95 -5.10 -15.13
CA PRO A 389 -7.35 -4.82 -14.81
C PRO A 389 -8.11 -4.38 -16.07
N LEU A 390 -9.25 -5.00 -16.34
CA LEU A 390 -10.09 -4.68 -17.51
C LEU A 390 -11.24 -3.75 -17.17
N ALA A 391 -11.73 -3.83 -15.93
CA ALA A 391 -12.81 -2.99 -15.44
C ALA A 391 -12.66 -2.80 -13.93
N ALA A 392 -13.06 -1.64 -13.44
CA ALA A 392 -13.20 -1.38 -12.02
C ALA A 392 -14.57 -0.76 -11.75
N PHE A 393 -15.15 -1.12 -10.62
CA PHE A 393 -16.42 -0.62 -10.14
C PHE A 393 -16.24 -0.14 -8.71
N LYS A 394 -16.70 1.08 -8.44
CA LYS A 394 -16.72 1.68 -7.11
C LYS A 394 -18.16 1.92 -6.69
N ASN A 395 -18.59 1.29 -5.59
CA ASN A 395 -19.98 1.37 -5.13
C ASN A 395 -20.99 1.09 -6.26
N GLY A 396 -20.71 0.04 -7.06
CA GLY A 396 -21.57 -0.40 -8.15
C GLY A 396 -21.55 0.47 -9.41
N LYS A 397 -20.68 1.46 -9.49
CA LYS A 397 -20.53 2.29 -10.70
C LYS A 397 -19.20 2.03 -11.36
N GLN A 398 -19.21 1.80 -12.67
CA GLN A 398 -17.97 1.56 -13.41
C GLN A 398 -17.13 2.83 -13.46
N THR A 399 -15.87 2.70 -13.03
CA THR A 399 -14.90 3.79 -12.99
C THR A 399 -13.78 3.62 -13.99
N VAL A 400 -13.46 2.37 -14.36
CA VAL A 400 -12.38 2.05 -15.29
C VAL A 400 -12.88 1.06 -16.34
N ARG A 401 -12.51 1.33 -17.59
CA ARG A 401 -12.62 0.39 -18.69
C ARG A 401 -11.28 0.33 -19.42
N TRP A 402 -10.75 -0.87 -19.55
CA TRP A 402 -9.53 -1.13 -20.29
C TRP A 402 -9.80 -2.33 -21.21
N ASP A 403 -9.93 -2.09 -22.51
CA ASP A 403 -10.27 -3.14 -23.46
C ASP A 403 -9.10 -4.13 -23.60
N ALA A 404 -9.44 -5.41 -23.64
CA ALA A 404 -8.44 -6.44 -23.86
C ALA A 404 -7.81 -6.27 -25.26
N PRO A 405 -6.51 -6.50 -25.40
CA PRO A 405 -5.87 -6.40 -26.70
C PRO A 405 -6.40 -7.49 -27.66
N VAL A 406 -6.50 -7.13 -28.92
CA VAL A 406 -6.93 -8.04 -29.98
C VAL A 406 -5.80 -8.23 -30.97
N LEU A 407 -5.47 -9.49 -31.24
CA LEU A 407 -4.53 -9.83 -32.29
C LEU A 407 -5.23 -9.74 -33.66
N LEU A 408 -4.75 -8.85 -34.48
CA LEU A 408 -5.30 -8.71 -35.85
C LEU A 408 -4.49 -9.56 -36.84
N ARG A 409 -5.15 -10.47 -37.50
CA ARG A 409 -4.54 -11.27 -38.56
C ARG A 409 -4.69 -10.51 -39.89
N PRO A 410 -3.59 -10.29 -40.67
CA PRO A 410 -3.66 -9.66 -42.00
C PRO A 410 -4.53 -10.42 -42.96
#